data_39312466a7c6c469a3bef91a4aa89818
#
_entry.id   39312466a7c6c469a3bef91a4aa89818
#
_cell.length_a   1.000
_cell.length_b   1.000
_cell.length_c   1.000
_cell.angle_alpha   90.00
_cell.angle_beta   90.00
_cell.angle_gamma   90.00
#
_symmetry.space_group_name_H-M   'P 1'
#
loop_
_entity.id
_entity.type
_entity.pdbx_description
1 polymer ?
#
loop_
_entity_poly.entity_id
_entity_poly.type
_entity_poly.pdbx_seq_one_letter_code
_entity_poly.pdbx_strand_id
1 'polypeptide(L)'
;MKYQILILVVMSFCRVFAQQEPQFTQYFDNTLFQNPAYAGSNKMLSFNTMHREQWLGFNGRPSSTTMTLHSPLAYESVGLGLSAVRDVIGPTTQHMVYADFSYSLRLSDKRLLAFGLKCVFNMINTRTAGLSTTEYDPNLVQNTLNRFNPNFGVGAYYHSPKFFIGLSSPKILEGSIDGSPKNIEKRHFYMHTGGVVELGDLWKLRPTAQVKATFGAPVSIDLSNAFIYNDRFFLGATYRHQAAVGVFCQYQLTQQFRIGVASDFATTALRNYNQGTFEASISYDFNFIKGGIRSPRYF
;
A
#
# COMPACT_ATOMS: atom_id res chain seq x y z
N MET A 1 -44.09 0.11 14.72
CA MET A 1 -43.22 -0.12 15.89
C MET A 1 -42.34 -1.37 15.79
N LYS A 2 -42.86 -2.57 15.50
CA LYS A 2 -42.04 -3.81 15.48
C LYS A 2 -40.85 -3.76 14.46
N TYR A 3 -41.05 -3.22 13.27
CA TYR A 3 -39.97 -3.10 12.24
C TYR A 3 -38.98 -1.99 12.56
N GLN A 4 -39.36 -0.94 13.25
CA GLN A 4 -38.45 0.12 13.70
C GLN A 4 -37.48 -0.37 14.79
N ILE A 5 -37.96 -1.25 15.69
CA ILE A 5 -37.12 -1.88 16.72
C ILE A 5 -36.14 -2.87 16.06
N LEU A 6 -36.59 -3.63 15.06
CA LEU A 6 -35.72 -4.57 14.32
C LEU A 6 -34.59 -3.82 13.57
N ILE A 7 -34.89 -2.69 12.94
CA ILE A 7 -33.88 -1.84 12.28
C ILE A 7 -32.91 -1.25 13.30
N LEU A 8 -33.36 -0.79 14.45
CA LEU A 8 -32.51 -0.29 15.53
C LEU A 8 -31.60 -1.38 16.10
N VAL A 9 -32.07 -2.60 16.24
CA VAL A 9 -31.28 -3.75 16.71
C VAL A 9 -30.24 -4.16 15.66
N VAL A 10 -30.58 -4.15 14.37
CA VAL A 10 -29.62 -4.45 13.29
C VAL A 10 -28.55 -3.36 13.16
N MET A 11 -28.88 -2.08 13.37
CA MET A 11 -27.91 -0.98 13.36
C MET A 11 -26.97 -0.99 14.57
N SER A 12 -27.37 -1.56 15.71
CA SER A 12 -26.51 -1.64 16.91
C SER A 12 -25.40 -2.69 16.82
N PHE A 13 -25.39 -3.55 15.80
CA PHE A 13 -24.32 -4.52 15.56
C PHE A 13 -23.20 -4.02 14.63
N CYS A 14 -23.32 -2.83 14.05
CA CYS A 14 -22.25 -2.23 13.27
C CYS A 14 -21.16 -1.67 14.19
N ARG A 15 -20.26 -2.53 14.66
CA ARG A 15 -19.01 -2.07 15.30
C ARG A 15 -18.06 -1.65 14.19
N VAL A 16 -17.92 -0.36 13.98
CA VAL A 16 -16.93 0.21 13.06
C VAL A 16 -15.57 0.16 13.75
N PHE A 17 -14.77 -0.84 13.43
CA PHE A 17 -13.36 -0.88 13.80
C PHE A 17 -12.56 -0.17 12.70
N ALA A 18 -12.13 1.05 12.96
CA ALA A 18 -11.52 1.93 11.96
C ALA A 18 -9.99 1.90 12.02
N GLN A 19 -9.36 0.73 12.03
CA GLN A 19 -7.90 0.64 11.86
C GLN A 19 -7.60 0.22 10.43
N GLN A 20 -7.06 1.14 9.66
CA GLN A 20 -6.66 0.90 8.27
C GLN A 20 -5.14 1.01 8.14
N GLU A 21 -4.54 0.05 7.44
CA GLU A 21 -3.19 0.18 6.92
C GLU A 21 -3.13 1.35 5.92
N PRO A 22 -1.95 2.03 5.77
CA PRO A 22 -1.79 3.08 4.78
C PRO A 22 -2.23 2.62 3.38
N GLN A 23 -3.05 3.42 2.71
CA GLN A 23 -3.53 3.16 1.36
C GLN A 23 -2.94 4.16 0.39
N PHE A 24 -2.61 3.71 -0.82
CA PHE A 24 -2.03 4.53 -1.86
C PHE A 24 -2.89 4.48 -3.12
N THR A 25 -2.94 5.60 -3.85
CA THR A 25 -3.59 5.68 -5.16
C THR A 25 -2.79 4.93 -6.19
N GLN A 26 -1.46 5.07 -6.11
CA GLN A 26 -0.49 4.37 -6.96
C GLN A 26 -0.02 3.06 -6.31
N TYR A 27 -0.95 2.25 -5.74
CA TYR A 27 -0.64 1.01 -5.00
C TYR A 27 0.18 0.00 -5.83
N PHE A 28 0.03 0.02 -7.14
CA PHE A 28 0.73 -0.85 -8.07
C PHE A 28 2.25 -0.58 -8.15
N ASP A 29 2.71 0.60 -7.76
CA ASP A 29 4.14 0.94 -7.67
C ASP A 29 4.73 0.61 -6.28
N ASN A 30 3.91 0.27 -5.29
CA ASN A 30 4.32 -0.03 -3.93
C ASN A 30 4.02 -1.48 -3.53
N THR A 31 4.11 -2.39 -4.49
CA THR A 31 3.73 -3.80 -4.29
C THR A 31 4.57 -4.50 -3.22
N LEU A 32 5.87 -4.18 -3.10
CA LEU A 32 6.74 -4.78 -2.07
C LEU A 32 6.25 -4.49 -0.65
N PHE A 33 5.74 -3.28 -0.41
CA PHE A 33 5.17 -2.91 0.90
C PHE A 33 4.08 -3.91 1.34
N GLN A 34 3.25 -4.36 0.42
CA GLN A 34 2.11 -5.21 0.69
C GLN A 34 2.39 -6.70 0.49
N ASN A 35 3.31 -7.07 -0.42
CA ASN A 35 3.57 -8.47 -0.77
C ASN A 35 5.07 -8.79 -0.81
N PRO A 36 5.61 -9.57 0.16
CA PRO A 36 7.03 -9.94 0.20
C PRO A 36 7.48 -10.77 -1.01
N ALA A 37 6.59 -11.51 -1.65
CA ALA A 37 6.93 -12.31 -2.82
C ALA A 37 7.29 -11.47 -4.06
N TYR A 38 7.04 -10.16 -4.01
CA TYR A 38 7.46 -9.21 -5.05
C TYR A 38 8.96 -8.90 -5.01
N ALA A 39 9.67 -9.19 -3.91
CA ALA A 39 11.10 -8.92 -3.80
C ALA A 39 11.89 -9.59 -4.94
N GLY A 40 12.78 -8.85 -5.60
CA GLY A 40 13.61 -9.35 -6.70
C GLY A 40 12.88 -9.58 -8.04
N SER A 41 11.56 -9.35 -8.13
CA SER A 41 10.78 -9.60 -9.35
C SER A 41 11.29 -8.84 -10.59
N ASN A 42 11.93 -7.70 -10.37
CA ASN A 42 12.39 -6.78 -11.43
C ASN A 42 13.73 -7.16 -12.06
N LYS A 43 14.40 -8.17 -11.55
CA LYS A 43 15.72 -8.60 -11.99
C LYS A 43 16.82 -7.53 -11.92
N MET A 44 16.61 -6.47 -11.18
CA MET A 44 17.58 -5.40 -10.90
C MET A 44 17.34 -4.81 -9.52
N LEU A 45 18.31 -4.06 -9.00
CA LEU A 45 18.12 -3.31 -7.78
C LEU A 45 17.14 -2.17 -8.06
N SER A 46 16.01 -2.18 -7.38
CA SER A 46 14.92 -1.23 -7.59
C SER A 46 14.63 -0.49 -6.30
N PHE A 47 14.57 0.82 -6.40
CA PHE A 47 14.19 1.74 -5.33
C PHE A 47 12.87 2.41 -5.69
N ASN A 48 11.98 2.51 -4.71
CA ASN A 48 10.77 3.32 -4.82
C ASN A 48 10.55 4.09 -3.52
N THR A 49 10.15 5.34 -3.64
CA THR A 49 9.65 6.14 -2.51
C THR A 49 8.34 6.79 -2.88
N MET A 50 7.44 6.84 -1.90
CA MET A 50 6.11 7.40 -2.07
C MET A 50 5.72 8.17 -0.82
N HIS A 51 5.19 9.37 -1.03
CA HIS A 51 4.66 10.23 0.03
C HIS A 51 3.21 10.57 -0.25
N ARG A 52 2.37 10.46 0.78
CA ARG A 52 0.93 10.72 0.70
C ARG A 52 0.46 11.58 1.86
N GLU A 53 -0.22 12.67 1.54
CA GLU A 53 -0.94 13.52 2.47
C GLU A 53 -2.43 13.37 2.25
N GLN A 54 -3.14 12.82 3.23
CA GLN A 54 -4.59 12.60 3.13
C GLN A 54 -5.35 13.75 3.76
N TRP A 55 -6.54 14.07 3.21
CA TRP A 55 -7.49 15.04 3.76
C TRP A 55 -6.85 16.40 4.02
N LEU A 56 -6.29 16.99 2.97
CA LEU A 56 -5.69 18.33 3.03
C LEU A 56 -6.67 19.35 3.66
N GLY A 57 -6.14 20.22 4.53
CA GLY A 57 -6.93 21.19 5.30
C GLY A 57 -7.44 20.64 6.64
N PHE A 58 -7.29 19.35 6.93
CA PHE A 58 -7.71 18.76 8.20
C PHE A 58 -6.56 18.71 9.21
N ASN A 59 -6.78 19.19 10.44
CA ASN A 59 -5.77 19.10 11.51
C ASN A 59 -5.59 17.66 11.97
N GLY A 60 -4.32 17.22 12.10
CA GLY A 60 -4.02 15.84 12.43
C GLY A 60 -4.24 14.86 11.26
N ARG A 61 -4.28 15.38 10.02
CA ARG A 61 -4.44 14.58 8.80
C ARG A 61 -3.42 13.45 8.72
N PRO A 62 -3.81 12.31 8.12
CA PRO A 62 -2.88 11.21 7.88
C PRO A 62 -1.80 11.60 6.88
N SER A 63 -0.55 11.27 7.21
CA SER A 63 0.62 11.45 6.35
C SER A 63 1.45 10.17 6.35
N SER A 64 1.64 9.58 5.18
CA SER A 64 2.34 8.31 5.03
C SER A 64 3.49 8.46 4.05
N THR A 65 4.67 7.99 4.45
CA THR A 65 5.85 7.93 3.59
C THR A 65 6.36 6.49 3.56
N THR A 66 6.60 5.95 2.38
CA THR A 66 7.21 4.65 2.18
C THR A 66 8.50 4.77 1.38
N MET A 67 9.49 3.97 1.72
CA MET A 67 10.70 3.77 0.95
C MET A 67 10.90 2.27 0.82
N THR A 68 11.08 1.77 -0.38
CA THR A 68 11.28 0.34 -0.66
C THR A 68 12.50 0.15 -1.53
N LEU A 69 13.26 -0.88 -1.24
CA LEU A 69 14.44 -1.29 -1.99
C LEU A 69 14.40 -2.80 -2.14
N HIS A 70 14.55 -3.33 -3.35
CA HIS A 70 14.64 -4.77 -3.55
C HIS A 70 15.52 -5.14 -4.73
N SER A 71 16.09 -6.33 -4.65
CA SER A 71 16.97 -6.89 -5.69
C SER A 71 16.88 -8.39 -5.69
N PRO A 72 17.02 -9.07 -6.85
CA PRO A 72 17.41 -10.45 -6.86
C PRO A 72 18.84 -10.60 -6.35
N LEU A 73 19.16 -11.73 -5.74
CA LEU A 73 20.53 -12.14 -5.46
C LEU A 73 21.20 -12.71 -6.72
N ALA A 74 22.46 -13.14 -6.58
CA ALA A 74 23.23 -13.76 -7.66
C ALA A 74 22.49 -14.95 -8.30
N TYR A 75 21.71 -15.67 -7.52
CA TYR A 75 20.75 -16.65 -8.00
C TYR A 75 19.42 -15.94 -8.25
N GLU A 76 19.02 -15.76 -9.51
CA GLU A 76 17.77 -15.05 -9.90
C GLU A 76 16.49 -15.62 -9.23
N SER A 77 16.59 -16.78 -8.60
CA SER A 77 15.48 -17.39 -7.86
C SER A 77 15.24 -16.79 -6.48
N VAL A 78 16.22 -16.06 -5.91
CA VAL A 78 16.14 -15.49 -4.57
C VAL A 78 16.11 -13.99 -4.68
N GLY A 79 15.11 -13.38 -4.04
CA GLY A 79 14.99 -11.93 -3.92
C GLY A 79 15.05 -11.47 -2.47
N LEU A 80 15.67 -10.33 -2.24
CA LEU A 80 15.67 -9.63 -0.97
C LEU A 80 15.02 -8.26 -1.12
N GLY A 81 14.32 -7.84 -0.08
CA GLY A 81 13.70 -6.52 0.01
C GLY A 81 13.88 -5.89 1.38
N LEU A 82 13.93 -4.58 1.38
CA LEU A 82 13.92 -3.74 2.57
C LEU A 82 12.92 -2.62 2.36
N SER A 83 12.07 -2.37 3.35
CA SER A 83 11.16 -1.24 3.30
C SER A 83 11.17 -0.47 4.60
N ALA A 84 11.05 0.85 4.52
CA ALA A 84 10.84 1.74 5.66
C ALA A 84 9.56 2.52 5.44
N VAL A 85 8.74 2.60 6.49
CA VAL A 85 7.46 3.31 6.45
C VAL A 85 7.36 4.22 7.66
N ARG A 86 6.96 5.46 7.42
CA ARG A 86 6.53 6.39 8.45
C ARG A 86 5.07 6.73 8.19
N ASP A 87 4.22 6.46 9.16
CA ASP A 87 2.80 6.77 9.11
C ASP A 87 2.39 7.60 10.32
N VAL A 88 1.73 8.72 10.08
CA VAL A 88 1.30 9.67 11.11
C VAL A 88 -0.19 9.85 11.00
N ILE A 89 -0.91 9.65 12.09
CA ILE A 89 -2.37 9.86 12.18
C ILE A 89 -2.66 10.55 13.51
N GLY A 90 -3.03 11.81 13.46
CA GLY A 90 -3.24 12.61 14.67
C GLY A 90 -2.00 12.60 15.58
N PRO A 91 -2.14 12.20 16.86
CA PRO A 91 -1.04 12.15 17.82
C PRO A 91 -0.14 10.91 17.66
N THR A 92 -0.54 9.94 16.82
CA THR A 92 0.15 8.66 16.68
C THR A 92 1.10 8.69 15.48
N THR A 93 2.34 8.29 15.71
CA THR A 93 3.35 8.08 14.67
C THR A 93 3.80 6.62 14.73
N GLN A 94 3.77 5.94 13.59
CA GLN A 94 4.30 4.61 13.41
C GLN A 94 5.54 4.65 12.52
N HIS A 95 6.59 3.97 12.95
CA HIS A 95 7.78 3.70 12.15
C HIS A 95 7.89 2.19 11.96
N MET A 96 7.82 1.76 10.72
CA MET A 96 7.88 0.33 10.38
C MET A 96 9.08 0.08 9.47
N VAL A 97 9.84 -0.96 9.79
CA VAL A 97 10.90 -1.49 8.94
C VAL A 97 10.53 -2.92 8.57
N TYR A 98 10.60 -3.23 7.29
CA TYR A 98 10.31 -4.56 6.76
C TYR A 98 11.56 -5.14 6.12
N ALA A 99 11.83 -6.40 6.40
CA ALA A 99 12.79 -7.22 5.68
C ALA A 99 12.04 -8.33 4.94
N ASP A 100 12.22 -8.39 3.63
CA ASP A 100 11.51 -9.30 2.75
C ASP A 100 12.49 -10.31 2.14
N PHE A 101 12.07 -11.56 2.10
CA PHE A 101 12.72 -12.66 1.41
C PHE A 101 11.73 -13.27 0.42
N SER A 102 12.16 -13.55 -0.79
CA SER A 102 11.36 -14.27 -1.77
C SER A 102 12.13 -15.40 -2.44
N TYR A 103 11.39 -16.43 -2.81
CA TYR A 103 11.89 -17.52 -3.62
C TYR A 103 10.99 -17.71 -4.84
N SER A 104 11.57 -17.64 -6.04
CA SER A 104 10.88 -17.68 -7.32
C SER A 104 11.09 -19.03 -8.01
N LEU A 105 9.99 -19.70 -8.32
CA LEU A 105 9.93 -20.90 -9.15
C LEU A 105 9.69 -20.50 -10.61
N ARG A 106 10.56 -20.94 -11.50
CA ARG A 106 10.38 -20.76 -12.94
C ARG A 106 9.40 -21.83 -13.47
N LEU A 107 8.20 -21.41 -13.82
CA LEU A 107 7.19 -22.28 -14.42
C LEU A 107 7.40 -22.41 -15.94
N SER A 108 7.94 -21.38 -16.57
CA SER A 108 8.40 -21.36 -17.96
C SER A 108 9.37 -20.19 -18.16
N ASP A 109 9.92 -20.02 -19.36
CA ASP A 109 10.88 -18.94 -19.67
C ASP A 109 10.35 -17.52 -19.35
N LYS A 110 9.03 -17.35 -19.36
CA LYS A 110 8.38 -16.05 -19.17
C LYS A 110 7.40 -16.02 -18.00
N ARG A 111 7.29 -17.08 -17.20
CA ARG A 111 6.31 -17.20 -16.12
C ARG A 111 7.01 -17.61 -14.83
N LEU A 112 6.84 -16.80 -13.80
CA LEU A 112 7.42 -17.00 -12.49
C LEU A 112 6.32 -17.06 -11.43
N LEU A 113 6.48 -17.95 -10.46
CA LEU A 113 5.68 -18.00 -9.24
C LEU A 113 6.63 -17.84 -8.06
N ALA A 114 6.49 -16.74 -7.32
CA ALA A 114 7.29 -16.45 -6.16
C ALA A 114 6.49 -16.64 -4.88
N PHE A 115 7.16 -17.09 -3.82
CA PHE A 115 6.67 -17.12 -2.46
C PHE A 115 7.56 -16.21 -1.61
N GLY A 116 6.97 -15.49 -0.66
CA GLY A 116 7.70 -14.51 0.12
C GLY A 116 7.40 -14.60 1.61
N LEU A 117 8.40 -14.24 2.40
CA LEU A 117 8.33 -14.05 3.84
C LEU A 117 8.72 -12.61 4.16
N LYS A 118 8.03 -12.02 5.13
CA LYS A 118 8.27 -10.66 5.64
C LYS A 118 8.52 -10.71 7.14
N CYS A 119 9.58 -10.05 7.58
CA CYS A 119 9.75 -9.68 8.97
C CYS A 119 9.39 -8.21 9.14
N VAL A 120 8.60 -7.89 10.15
CA VAL A 120 8.09 -6.54 10.43
C VAL A 120 8.57 -6.08 11.79
N PHE A 121 9.21 -4.92 11.83
CA PHE A 121 9.59 -4.22 13.04
C PHE A 121 8.78 -2.93 13.11
N ASN A 122 7.76 -2.89 13.97
CA ASN A 122 6.85 -1.75 14.11
C ASN A 122 7.08 -1.06 15.45
N MET A 123 7.42 0.23 15.39
CA MET A 123 7.56 1.12 16.54
C MET A 123 6.43 2.15 16.51
N ILE A 124 5.58 2.12 17.52
CA ILE A 124 4.42 2.99 17.65
C ILE A 124 4.70 3.99 18.77
N ASN A 125 4.55 5.28 18.44
CA ASN A 125 4.68 6.39 19.36
C ASN A 125 3.38 7.21 19.35
N THR A 126 2.71 7.31 20.50
CA THR A 126 1.50 8.14 20.64
C THR A 126 1.78 9.25 21.64
N ARG A 127 1.72 10.51 21.19
CA ARG A 127 1.91 11.71 22.01
C ARG A 127 0.55 12.29 22.39
N THR A 128 0.12 12.09 23.61
CA THR A 128 -1.14 12.65 24.12
C THR A 128 -0.95 14.00 24.85
N ALA A 129 0.28 14.32 25.22
CA ALA A 129 0.61 15.60 25.81
C ALA A 129 0.32 16.78 24.87
N GLY A 130 -0.51 17.71 25.29
CA GLY A 130 -0.91 18.89 24.51
C GLY A 130 -2.24 18.72 23.74
N LEU A 131 -2.92 17.59 23.86
CA LEU A 131 -4.31 17.48 23.42
C LEU A 131 -5.21 18.23 24.42
N SER A 132 -5.88 19.27 23.95
CA SER A 132 -6.91 19.96 24.75
C SER A 132 -8.19 19.13 24.72
N THR A 133 -8.63 18.67 25.88
CA THR A 133 -9.93 18.00 26.04
C THR A 133 -10.86 18.91 26.83
N THR A 134 -12.14 18.89 26.51
CA THR A 134 -13.19 19.59 27.24
C THR A 134 -13.46 18.97 28.61
N GLU A 135 -13.13 17.70 28.78
CA GLU A 135 -13.26 16.94 30.02
C GLU A 135 -11.93 16.25 30.36
N TYR A 136 -11.66 16.10 31.66
CA TYR A 136 -10.47 15.39 32.14
C TYR A 136 -10.57 13.91 31.80
N ASP A 137 -9.67 13.41 30.93
CA ASP A 137 -9.51 11.98 30.64
C ASP A 137 -8.18 11.49 31.20
N PRO A 138 -8.20 10.60 32.24
CA PRO A 138 -6.98 10.05 32.84
C PRO A 138 -6.12 9.27 31.85
N ASN A 139 -6.68 8.74 30.75
CA ASN A 139 -5.93 8.01 29.74
C ASN A 139 -5.09 8.93 28.83
N LEU A 140 -5.41 10.22 28.78
CA LEU A 140 -4.66 11.22 28.01
C LEU A 140 -3.51 11.85 28.79
N VAL A 141 -3.44 11.64 30.09
CA VAL A 141 -2.38 12.18 30.99
C VAL A 141 -1.08 11.36 30.87
N GLN A 142 -1.14 10.13 30.40
CA GLN A 142 0.05 9.29 30.21
C GLN A 142 0.78 9.68 28.92
N ASN A 143 1.85 10.46 29.08
CA ASN A 143 2.75 10.81 27.99
C ASN A 143 3.37 9.57 27.34
N THR A 144 3.20 9.49 26.02
CA THR A 144 4.02 8.71 25.10
C THR A 144 4.13 7.22 25.38
N LEU A 145 3.28 6.46 24.76
CA LEU A 145 3.45 5.01 24.66
C LEU A 145 4.41 4.70 23.51
N ASN A 146 5.64 4.32 23.85
CA ASN A 146 6.58 3.72 22.90
C ASN A 146 6.37 2.20 22.93
N ARG A 147 5.92 1.63 21.83
CA ARG A 147 5.74 0.18 21.70
C ARG A 147 6.47 -0.38 20.51
N PHE A 148 7.07 -1.52 20.73
CA PHE A 148 7.68 -2.35 19.73
C PHE A 148 6.78 -3.56 19.48
N ASN A 149 6.23 -3.68 18.27
CA ASN A 149 5.36 -4.77 17.85
C ASN A 149 5.99 -5.51 16.67
N PRO A 150 6.75 -6.59 16.90
CA PRO A 150 7.25 -7.41 15.80
C PRO A 150 6.10 -8.21 15.17
N ASN A 151 6.16 -8.40 13.86
CA ASN A 151 5.18 -9.18 13.12
C ASN A 151 5.86 -9.96 11.99
N PHE A 152 5.12 -10.85 11.35
CA PHE A 152 5.56 -11.62 10.19
C PHE A 152 4.50 -11.55 9.12
N GLY A 153 4.93 -11.64 7.87
CA GLY A 153 4.03 -11.67 6.72
C GLY A 153 4.41 -12.76 5.74
N VAL A 154 3.45 -13.12 4.91
CA VAL A 154 3.62 -14.09 3.83
C VAL A 154 2.99 -13.57 2.55
N GLY A 155 3.46 -14.07 1.42
CA GLY A 155 2.89 -13.74 0.14
C GLY A 155 3.20 -14.77 -0.93
N ALA A 156 2.39 -14.72 -1.98
CA ALA A 156 2.62 -15.42 -3.23
C ALA A 156 2.43 -14.41 -4.37
N TYR A 157 3.24 -14.50 -5.40
CA TYR A 157 3.21 -13.60 -6.55
C TYR A 157 3.51 -14.37 -7.84
N TYR A 158 2.52 -14.44 -8.71
CA TYR A 158 2.66 -14.95 -10.06
C TYR A 158 2.78 -13.78 -11.02
N HIS A 159 3.76 -13.82 -11.89
CA HIS A 159 3.88 -12.81 -12.94
C HIS A 159 4.39 -13.38 -14.25
N SER A 160 3.97 -12.74 -15.31
CA SER A 160 4.37 -12.94 -16.70
C SER A 160 4.60 -11.57 -17.34
N PRO A 161 5.09 -11.45 -18.57
CA PRO A 161 5.31 -10.14 -19.21
C PRO A 161 4.06 -9.27 -19.34
N LYS A 162 2.86 -9.86 -19.36
CA LYS A 162 1.61 -9.14 -19.62
C LYS A 162 0.59 -9.21 -18.49
N PHE A 163 0.82 -10.03 -17.47
CA PHE A 163 -0.16 -10.26 -16.39
C PHE A 163 0.53 -10.63 -15.09
N PHE A 164 -0.03 -10.18 -13.98
CA PHE A 164 0.35 -10.59 -12.64
C PHE A 164 -0.85 -10.81 -11.73
N ILE A 165 -0.67 -11.65 -10.73
CA ILE A 165 -1.57 -11.79 -9.58
C ILE A 165 -0.75 -12.08 -8.33
N GLY A 166 -1.04 -11.36 -7.25
CA GLY A 166 -0.41 -11.52 -5.95
C GLY A 166 -1.44 -11.70 -4.85
N LEU A 167 -1.11 -12.55 -3.91
CA LEU A 167 -1.86 -12.76 -2.66
C LEU A 167 -0.91 -12.58 -1.50
N SER A 168 -1.31 -11.86 -0.45
CA SER A 168 -0.46 -11.64 0.72
C SER A 168 -1.22 -11.31 1.98
N SER A 169 -0.54 -11.54 3.11
CA SER A 169 -0.86 -10.98 4.41
C SER A 169 0.44 -10.44 5.00
N PRO A 170 0.68 -9.12 4.93
CA PRO A 170 1.97 -8.53 5.35
C PRO A 170 2.18 -8.57 6.86
N LYS A 171 1.11 -8.76 7.65
CA LYS A 171 1.13 -8.91 9.10
C LYS A 171 0.15 -10.00 9.50
N ILE A 172 0.65 -11.11 10.06
CA ILE A 172 -0.15 -12.27 10.42
C ILE A 172 -0.58 -12.23 11.88
N LEU A 173 0.31 -11.72 12.76
CA LEU A 173 0.04 -11.68 14.19
C LEU A 173 -0.91 -10.53 14.51
N GLU A 174 -1.98 -10.83 15.21
CA GLU A 174 -2.87 -9.82 15.78
C GLU A 174 -2.37 -9.48 17.18
N GLY A 175 -2.11 -8.22 17.43
CA GLY A 175 -1.57 -7.76 18.70
C GLY A 175 -2.13 -6.41 19.12
N SER A 176 -2.09 -6.11 20.42
CA SER A 176 -2.52 -4.80 20.91
C SER A 176 -1.51 -3.71 20.49
N ILE A 177 -2.03 -2.61 19.95
CA ILE A 177 -1.23 -1.45 19.53
C ILE A 177 -0.74 -0.65 20.74
N ASP A 178 -1.60 -0.45 21.73
CA ASP A 178 -1.36 0.38 22.92
C ASP A 178 -1.29 -0.40 24.24
N GLY A 179 -1.49 -1.73 24.21
CA GLY A 179 -1.60 -2.60 25.36
C GLY A 179 -3.03 -2.81 25.83
N SER A 180 -3.95 -2.06 25.30
CA SER A 180 -5.37 -2.25 25.57
C SER A 180 -5.91 -3.44 24.77
N PRO A 181 -6.74 -4.29 25.35
CA PRO A 181 -7.43 -5.35 24.61
C PRO A 181 -8.45 -4.81 23.62
N LYS A 182 -8.74 -3.50 23.65
CA LYS A 182 -9.70 -2.84 22.77
C LYS A 182 -9.06 -2.36 21.45
N ASN A 183 -7.74 -2.17 21.41
CA ASN A 183 -7.02 -1.60 20.28
C ASN A 183 -6.08 -2.65 19.68
N ILE A 184 -6.63 -3.58 18.90
CA ILE A 184 -5.90 -4.70 18.31
C ILE A 184 -5.64 -4.43 16.83
N GLU A 185 -4.35 -4.52 16.43
CA GLU A 185 -3.97 -4.55 15.02
C GLU A 185 -4.55 -5.81 14.35
N LYS A 186 -5.44 -5.61 13.40
CA LYS A 186 -6.14 -6.69 12.70
C LYS A 186 -5.33 -7.20 11.52
N ARG A 187 -5.44 -8.49 11.24
CA ARG A 187 -4.83 -9.10 10.07
C ARG A 187 -5.51 -8.62 8.79
N HIS A 188 -4.69 -8.22 7.82
CA HIS A 188 -5.14 -7.82 6.49
C HIS A 188 -4.72 -8.84 5.44
N PHE A 189 -5.61 -9.10 4.50
CA PHE A 189 -5.36 -9.91 3.32
C PHE A 189 -5.44 -9.03 2.09
N TYR A 190 -4.47 -9.17 1.21
CA TYR A 190 -4.40 -8.42 -0.04
C TYR A 190 -4.43 -9.37 -1.22
N MET A 191 -5.18 -9.00 -2.24
CA MET A 191 -5.09 -9.56 -3.58
C MET A 191 -4.81 -8.41 -4.55
N HIS A 192 -3.76 -8.55 -5.32
CA HIS A 192 -3.39 -7.61 -6.39
C HIS A 192 -3.42 -8.34 -7.71
N THR A 193 -3.95 -7.73 -8.73
CA THR A 193 -3.92 -8.27 -10.08
C THR A 193 -3.86 -7.14 -11.09
N GLY A 194 -3.31 -7.42 -12.25
CA GLY A 194 -3.27 -6.47 -13.33
C GLY A 194 -2.58 -7.03 -14.55
N GLY A 195 -2.64 -6.24 -15.61
CA GLY A 195 -2.02 -6.62 -16.86
C GLY A 195 -1.76 -5.43 -17.76
N VAL A 196 -1.18 -5.73 -18.91
CA VAL A 196 -0.95 -4.75 -19.97
C VAL A 196 -1.54 -5.27 -21.27
N VAL A 197 -2.37 -4.43 -21.90
CA VAL A 197 -2.97 -4.65 -23.21
C VAL A 197 -2.36 -3.66 -24.19
N GLU A 198 -1.75 -4.17 -25.25
CA GLU A 198 -1.22 -3.33 -26.35
C GLU A 198 -2.38 -2.88 -27.24
N LEU A 199 -2.56 -1.59 -27.43
CA LEU A 199 -3.59 -0.99 -28.30
C LEU A 199 -3.02 -0.54 -29.64
N GLY A 200 -1.73 -0.76 -29.87
CA GLY A 200 -0.94 -0.40 -31.04
C GLY A 200 0.52 -0.20 -30.64
N ASP A 201 1.32 0.33 -31.55
CA ASP A 201 2.76 0.47 -31.34
C ASP A 201 3.13 1.48 -30.24
N LEU A 202 2.33 2.53 -30.05
CA LEU A 202 2.60 3.62 -29.11
C LEU A 202 1.71 3.59 -27.87
N TRP A 203 0.55 2.92 -27.93
CA TRP A 203 -0.43 2.96 -26.86
C TRP A 203 -0.61 1.63 -26.20
N LYS A 204 -0.64 1.65 -24.86
CA LYS A 204 -0.95 0.50 -24.04
C LYS A 204 -1.96 0.88 -22.96
N LEU A 205 -2.73 -0.10 -22.51
CA LEU A 205 -3.66 0.02 -21.41
C LEU A 205 -3.19 -0.87 -20.27
N ARG A 206 -3.18 -0.33 -19.04
CA ARG A 206 -2.79 -1.08 -17.83
C ARG A 206 -3.93 -1.09 -16.81
N PRO A 207 -4.89 -2.01 -16.93
CA PRO A 207 -5.85 -2.27 -15.88
C PRO A 207 -5.18 -2.96 -14.69
N THR A 208 -5.50 -2.50 -13.47
CA THR A 208 -5.08 -3.12 -12.21
C THR A 208 -6.21 -3.11 -11.21
N ALA A 209 -6.24 -4.09 -10.32
CA ALA A 209 -7.19 -4.18 -9.23
C ALA A 209 -6.49 -4.60 -7.95
N GLN A 210 -6.94 -4.05 -6.83
CA GLN A 210 -6.56 -4.45 -5.49
C GLN A 210 -7.81 -4.73 -4.67
N VAL A 211 -7.80 -5.85 -3.97
CA VAL A 211 -8.80 -6.18 -2.96
C VAL A 211 -8.09 -6.29 -1.62
N LYS A 212 -8.61 -5.58 -0.62
CA LYS A 212 -8.16 -5.66 0.76
C LYS A 212 -9.29 -6.13 1.64
N ALA A 213 -9.05 -7.18 2.41
CA ALA A 213 -10.00 -7.75 3.35
C ALA A 213 -9.40 -7.85 4.76
N THR A 214 -10.21 -7.56 5.77
CA THR A 214 -9.89 -7.79 7.18
C THR A 214 -11.15 -8.23 7.92
N PHE A 215 -10.99 -9.07 8.94
CA PHE A 215 -12.14 -9.53 9.71
C PHE A 215 -12.77 -8.38 10.49
N GLY A 216 -14.10 -8.25 10.36
CA GLY A 216 -14.89 -7.23 11.06
C GLY A 216 -14.97 -5.88 10.35
N ALA A 217 -14.44 -5.75 9.12
CA ALA A 217 -14.60 -4.54 8.30
C ALA A 217 -15.07 -4.88 6.87
N PRO A 218 -15.73 -3.94 6.17
CA PRO A 218 -16.09 -4.11 4.76
C PRO A 218 -14.83 -4.33 3.89
N VAL A 219 -14.98 -5.13 2.85
CA VAL A 219 -13.93 -5.35 1.85
C VAL A 219 -13.70 -4.05 1.07
N SER A 220 -12.43 -3.63 0.96
CA SER A 220 -12.03 -2.50 0.11
C SER A 220 -11.63 -3.01 -1.26
N ILE A 221 -12.13 -2.37 -2.31
CA ILE A 221 -11.82 -2.70 -3.71
C ILE A 221 -11.35 -1.43 -4.39
N ASP A 222 -10.12 -1.47 -4.91
CA ASP A 222 -9.52 -0.40 -5.70
C ASP A 222 -9.34 -0.90 -7.14
N LEU A 223 -9.93 -0.20 -8.09
CA LEU A 223 -9.77 -0.45 -9.52
C LEU A 223 -9.01 0.71 -10.14
N SER A 224 -7.98 0.42 -10.90
CA SER A 224 -7.20 1.45 -11.57
C SER A 224 -6.98 1.10 -13.03
N ASN A 225 -6.92 2.12 -13.86
CA ASN A 225 -6.59 1.96 -15.26
C ASN A 225 -5.69 3.12 -15.72
N ALA A 226 -4.62 2.79 -16.44
CA ALA A 226 -3.71 3.77 -17.01
C ALA A 226 -3.59 3.59 -18.53
N PHE A 227 -3.68 4.68 -19.26
CA PHE A 227 -3.17 4.77 -20.62
C PHE A 227 -1.69 5.07 -20.58
N ILE A 228 -0.92 4.30 -21.32
CA ILE A 228 0.53 4.43 -21.43
C ILE A 228 0.84 4.84 -22.87
N TYR A 229 1.54 5.98 -23.01
CA TYR A 229 1.97 6.48 -24.31
C TYR A 229 3.48 6.38 -24.45
N ASN A 230 3.93 5.72 -25.50
CA ASN A 230 5.34 5.54 -25.87
C ASN A 230 6.22 5.05 -24.70
N ASP A 231 5.66 4.20 -23.82
CA ASP A 231 6.31 3.66 -22.61
C ASP A 231 6.90 4.73 -21.66
N ARG A 232 6.52 5.99 -21.83
CA ARG A 232 7.04 7.12 -21.06
C ARG A 232 5.98 7.86 -20.27
N PHE A 233 4.83 8.06 -20.83
CA PHE A 233 3.79 8.85 -20.20
C PHE A 233 2.64 7.94 -19.77
N PHE A 234 2.28 7.98 -18.48
CA PHE A 234 1.21 7.20 -17.87
C PHE A 234 0.16 8.16 -17.33
N LEU A 235 -1.03 8.09 -17.83
CA LEU A 235 -2.18 8.86 -17.33
C LEU A 235 -3.29 7.89 -16.95
N GLY A 236 -3.76 7.98 -15.72
CA GLY A 236 -4.75 7.02 -15.25
C GLY A 236 -5.70 7.57 -14.20
N ALA A 237 -6.71 6.76 -13.92
CA ALA A 237 -7.68 6.99 -12.89
C ALA A 237 -7.81 5.76 -12.00
N THR A 238 -8.15 6.00 -10.74
CA THR A 238 -8.41 4.97 -9.73
C THR A 238 -9.80 5.20 -9.14
N TYR A 239 -10.56 4.15 -9.02
CA TYR A 239 -11.83 4.14 -8.30
C TYR A 239 -11.71 3.23 -7.07
N ARG A 240 -11.88 3.79 -5.90
CA ARG A 240 -11.99 3.07 -4.64
C ARG A 240 -13.45 2.97 -4.27
N HIS A 241 -13.95 1.75 -4.26
CA HIS A 241 -15.37 1.47 -4.03
C HIS A 241 -15.86 2.13 -2.72
N GLN A 242 -16.92 2.94 -2.82
CA GLN A 242 -17.56 3.67 -1.72
C GLN A 242 -16.61 4.59 -0.90
N ALA A 243 -15.48 5.02 -1.45
CA ALA A 243 -14.51 5.82 -0.73
C ALA A 243 -13.98 7.02 -1.51
N ALA A 244 -13.42 6.83 -2.70
CA ALA A 244 -12.77 7.90 -3.44
C ALA A 244 -12.67 7.63 -4.95
N VAL A 245 -12.48 8.70 -5.71
CA VAL A 245 -12.02 8.67 -7.10
C VAL A 245 -10.70 9.42 -7.16
N GLY A 246 -9.71 8.83 -7.81
CA GLY A 246 -8.38 9.43 -7.97
C GLY A 246 -7.97 9.54 -9.42
N VAL A 247 -7.03 10.43 -9.67
CA VAL A 247 -6.31 10.55 -10.94
C VAL A 247 -4.83 10.53 -10.66
N PHE A 248 -4.06 9.97 -11.58
CA PHE A 248 -2.60 9.98 -11.47
C PHE A 248 -1.94 10.19 -12.82
N CYS A 249 -0.75 10.75 -12.75
CA CYS A 249 0.13 10.95 -13.89
C CYS A 249 1.54 10.52 -13.51
N GLN A 250 2.20 9.75 -14.38
CA GLN A 250 3.59 9.36 -14.18
C GLN A 250 4.37 9.62 -15.47
N TYR A 251 5.63 9.95 -15.30
CA TYR A 251 6.53 10.20 -16.42
C TYR A 251 7.87 9.46 -16.23
N GLN A 252 8.23 8.66 -17.23
CA GLN A 252 9.51 7.96 -17.32
C GLN A 252 10.54 8.92 -17.92
N LEU A 253 11.30 9.62 -17.07
CA LEU A 253 12.31 10.60 -17.48
C LEU A 253 13.46 9.94 -18.24
N THR A 254 13.95 8.81 -17.69
CA THR A 254 14.97 7.96 -18.33
C THR A 254 14.52 6.51 -18.26
N GLN A 255 15.25 5.58 -18.84
CA GLN A 255 14.94 4.14 -18.71
C GLN A 255 14.96 3.64 -17.26
N GLN A 256 15.62 4.38 -16.36
CA GLN A 256 15.81 4.01 -14.96
C GLN A 256 14.95 4.84 -13.99
N PHE A 257 14.62 6.08 -14.37
CA PHE A 257 14.03 7.07 -13.45
C PHE A 257 12.62 7.44 -13.84
N ARG A 258 11.68 7.22 -12.94
CA ARG A 258 10.26 7.57 -13.07
C ARG A 258 9.80 8.43 -11.90
N ILE A 259 8.98 9.43 -12.19
CA ILE A 259 8.27 10.24 -11.20
C ILE A 259 6.77 10.09 -11.41
N GLY A 260 6.00 10.26 -10.35
CA GLY A 260 4.55 10.19 -10.39
C GLY A 260 3.90 11.11 -9.39
N VAL A 261 2.71 11.58 -9.72
CA VAL A 261 1.83 12.34 -8.85
C VAL A 261 0.42 11.79 -8.94
N ALA A 262 -0.33 11.86 -7.86
CA ALA A 262 -1.74 11.50 -7.85
C ALA A 262 -2.54 12.41 -6.91
N SER A 263 -3.83 12.49 -7.15
CA SER A 263 -4.77 13.17 -6.28
C SER A 263 -6.06 12.35 -6.18
N ASP A 264 -6.58 12.20 -4.95
CA ASP A 264 -7.86 11.54 -4.68
C ASP A 264 -8.87 12.53 -4.13
N PHE A 265 -10.11 12.33 -4.53
CA PHE A 265 -11.28 13.06 -4.04
C PHE A 265 -12.24 12.08 -3.37
N ALA A 266 -12.56 12.34 -2.10
CA ALA A 266 -13.52 11.52 -1.38
C ALA A 266 -14.91 11.60 -2.03
N THR A 267 -15.58 10.46 -2.18
CA THR A 267 -16.97 10.36 -2.66
C THR A 267 -17.97 10.26 -1.51
N THR A 268 -17.48 10.19 -0.27
CA THR A 268 -18.27 10.13 0.97
C THR A 268 -18.50 11.52 1.57
N ALA A 269 -19.24 11.61 2.67
CA ALA A 269 -19.49 12.85 3.39
C ALA A 269 -18.20 13.59 3.83
N LEU A 270 -17.07 12.89 3.93
CA LEU A 270 -15.74 13.47 4.20
C LEU A 270 -15.34 14.53 3.16
N ARG A 271 -15.88 14.50 1.94
CA ARG A 271 -15.63 15.51 0.90
C ARG A 271 -15.89 16.93 1.37
N ASN A 272 -16.87 17.13 2.27
CA ASN A 272 -17.25 18.45 2.74
C ASN A 272 -16.25 19.04 3.75
N TYR A 273 -15.32 18.24 4.26
CA TYR A 273 -14.40 18.60 5.34
C TYR A 273 -12.92 18.58 4.93
N ASN A 274 -12.60 18.19 3.71
CA ASN A 274 -11.22 18.14 3.23
C ASN A 274 -11.10 18.65 1.79
N GLN A 275 -9.90 19.06 1.41
CA GLN A 275 -9.56 19.58 0.09
C GLN A 275 -8.99 18.50 -0.86
N GLY A 276 -9.17 17.24 -0.51
CA GLY A 276 -8.65 16.10 -1.26
C GLY A 276 -7.38 15.49 -0.62
N THR A 277 -6.75 14.62 -1.36
CA THR A 277 -5.54 13.88 -0.96
C THR A 277 -4.51 14.01 -2.08
N PHE A 278 -3.27 14.20 -1.71
CA PHE A 278 -2.15 14.30 -2.66
C PHE A 278 -1.14 13.18 -2.43
N GLU A 279 -0.54 12.68 -3.52
CA GLU A 279 0.49 11.65 -3.49
C GLU A 279 1.58 11.95 -4.51
N ALA A 280 2.84 11.76 -4.13
CA ALA A 280 4.00 11.85 -4.99
C ALA A 280 4.82 10.57 -4.89
N SER A 281 5.40 10.14 -6.01
CA SER A 281 6.24 8.94 -6.08
C SER A 281 7.49 9.17 -6.92
N ILE A 282 8.56 8.48 -6.54
CA ILE A 282 9.82 8.42 -7.27
C ILE A 282 10.26 6.97 -7.31
N SER A 283 10.61 6.48 -8.50
CA SER A 283 11.17 5.15 -8.71
C SER A 283 12.49 5.23 -9.45
N TYR A 284 13.46 4.42 -9.03
CA TYR A 284 14.75 4.32 -9.69
C TYR A 284 15.21 2.86 -9.77
N ASP A 285 15.51 2.41 -10.98
CA ASP A 285 16.04 1.08 -11.26
C ASP A 285 17.53 1.15 -11.58
N PHE A 286 18.38 0.60 -10.70
CA PHE A 286 19.83 0.61 -10.88
C PHE A 286 20.25 -0.47 -11.88
N ASN A 287 20.78 -0.06 -13.02
CA ASN A 287 21.31 -0.98 -14.01
C ASN A 287 22.84 -1.08 -13.88
N PHE A 288 23.32 -2.14 -13.26
CA PHE A 288 24.76 -2.41 -13.10
C PHE A 288 25.37 -3.18 -14.29
N ILE A 289 24.54 -3.66 -15.22
CA ILE A 289 24.98 -4.46 -16.36
C ILE A 289 25.08 -3.54 -17.59
N LYS A 290 26.28 -3.25 -18.07
CA LYS A 290 26.50 -2.54 -19.32
C LYS A 290 25.95 -3.36 -20.49
N GLY A 291 24.96 -2.86 -21.21
CA GLY A 291 24.46 -3.40 -22.49
C GLY A 291 23.10 -4.08 -22.51
N GLY A 292 22.38 -4.13 -21.40
CA GLY A 292 21.03 -4.70 -21.36
C GLY A 292 19.93 -3.66 -21.38
N ILE A 293 19.44 -3.25 -22.56
CA ILE A 293 18.16 -2.55 -22.66
C ILE A 293 17.07 -3.56 -22.31
N ARG A 294 16.46 -3.44 -21.14
CA ARG A 294 15.30 -4.25 -20.79
C ARG A 294 14.03 -3.45 -21.05
N SER A 295 13.00 -4.18 -21.48
CA SER A 295 11.67 -3.65 -21.77
C SER A 295 11.15 -2.76 -20.63
N PRO A 296 10.39 -1.69 -20.95
CA PRO A 296 9.75 -0.86 -19.95
C PRO A 296 8.93 -1.68 -18.98
N ARG A 297 8.94 -1.22 -17.75
CA ARG A 297 8.31 -1.89 -16.64
C ARG A 297 6.89 -1.37 -16.48
N TYR A 298 5.91 -2.25 -16.51
CA TYR A 298 4.51 -1.88 -16.40
C TYR A 298 3.92 -2.16 -15.02
N PHE A 299 4.56 -3.03 -14.20
CA PHE A 299 4.13 -3.40 -12.84
C PHE A 299 5.26 -4.03 -12.02
#